data_3c46a39724ffd9a805f30c61739504d2
#
_entry.id   3c46a39724ffd9a805f30c61739504d2
#
_cell.length_a   1.000
_cell.length_b   1.000
_cell.length_c   1.000
_cell.angle_alpha   90.00
_cell.angle_beta   90.00
_cell.angle_gamma   90.00
#
_symmetry.space_group_name_H-M   'P 1'
#
loop_
_entity.id
_entity.type
_entity.pdbx_description
1 polymer ?
#
loop_
_entity_poly.entity_id
_entity_poly.type
_entity_poly.pdbx_seq_one_letter_code
_entity_poly.pdbx_strand_id
1 'polypeptide(L)'
;SWADTLLSVTGSAADIGLSLAQARVKDPKRKQAVAKAGTQLRRWREAAGLTARELSEAVGLGDAKLLEEAEGGVATLPFEIVLRLAGVLGRNDPIPVAMSLTRQYNPELWKTLESLGVGKLAVQGARERELANIYRGNDAARKLRDEEFEQVLAFTRQAFDMAVGFRGAKHEGGPHEGVSSFSVQ
;
A
#
# COMPACT_ATOMS: atom_id res chain seq x y z
N SER A 1 -3.13 -17.91 -5.56
CA SER A 1 -3.11 -16.77 -4.61
C SER A 1 -3.02 -15.44 -5.37
N TRP A 2 -3.22 -14.32 -4.68
CA TRP A 2 -3.06 -12.97 -5.24
C TRP A 2 -1.66 -12.75 -5.84
N ALA A 3 -0.63 -13.27 -5.18
CA ALA A 3 0.74 -13.24 -5.65
C ALA A 3 0.91 -14.02 -6.96
N ASP A 4 0.26 -15.17 -7.08
CA ASP A 4 0.33 -15.99 -8.30
C ASP A 4 -0.35 -15.27 -9.49
N THR A 5 -1.43 -14.55 -9.23
CA THR A 5 -2.12 -13.75 -10.25
C THR A 5 -1.24 -12.58 -10.73
N LEU A 6 -0.58 -11.87 -9.82
CA LEU A 6 0.35 -10.80 -10.19
C LEU A 6 1.57 -11.32 -10.97
N LEU A 7 2.06 -12.51 -10.62
CA LEU A 7 3.20 -13.13 -11.31
C LEU A 7 2.83 -13.70 -12.69
N SER A 8 1.56 -14.04 -12.92
CA SER A 8 1.10 -14.62 -14.20
C SER A 8 0.81 -13.59 -15.30
N VAL A 9 0.64 -12.31 -14.95
CA VAL A 9 0.29 -11.24 -15.90
C VAL A 9 1.48 -10.76 -16.74
N THR A 10 2.69 -11.21 -16.42
CA THR A 10 3.92 -10.60 -16.93
C THR A 10 4.66 -11.46 -17.93
N GLY A 11 5.07 -10.85 -19.06
CA GLY A 11 5.81 -11.46 -20.14
C GLY A 11 7.23 -11.94 -19.78
N SER A 12 7.92 -12.53 -20.72
CA SER A 12 9.20 -13.22 -20.50
C SER A 12 10.35 -12.29 -20.12
N ALA A 13 11.35 -12.84 -19.41
CA ALA A 13 12.56 -12.15 -18.95
C ALA A 13 13.35 -11.42 -20.08
N ALA A 14 13.12 -11.78 -21.35
CA ALA A 14 13.78 -11.16 -22.51
C ALA A 14 13.36 -9.69 -22.75
N ASP A 15 12.09 -9.33 -22.45
CA ASP A 15 11.61 -7.94 -22.57
C ASP A 15 12.15 -7.02 -21.47
N ILE A 16 12.56 -7.59 -20.32
CA ILE A 16 13.11 -6.84 -19.19
C ILE A 16 14.52 -6.34 -19.49
N GLY A 17 15.31 -7.09 -20.26
CA GLY A 17 16.68 -6.72 -20.64
C GLY A 17 16.80 -5.44 -21.46
N LEU A 18 15.79 -5.12 -22.26
CA LEU A 18 15.76 -3.90 -23.09
C LEU A 18 15.47 -2.63 -22.27
N SER A 19 14.84 -2.74 -21.11
CA SER A 19 14.50 -1.59 -20.26
C SER A 19 15.61 -1.16 -19.30
N LEU A 20 16.65 -1.98 -19.10
CA LEU A 20 17.79 -1.68 -18.21
C LEU A 20 18.54 -0.40 -18.60
N ALA A 21 18.75 -0.18 -19.91
CA ALA A 21 19.42 1.03 -20.40
C ALA A 21 18.58 2.30 -20.20
N GLN A 22 17.24 2.17 -20.18
CA GLN A 22 16.30 3.26 -19.98
C GLN A 22 16.01 3.53 -18.48
N ALA A 23 16.33 2.58 -17.62
CA ALA A 23 16.05 2.67 -16.20
C ALA A 23 16.95 3.67 -15.42
N ARG A 24 18.10 4.06 -15.98
CA ARG A 24 19.04 4.97 -15.31
C ARG A 24 18.51 6.38 -15.19
N VAL A 25 18.48 6.89 -13.97
CA VAL A 25 17.96 8.23 -13.66
C VAL A 25 19.04 9.29 -13.90
N LYS A 26 18.77 10.20 -14.84
CA LYS A 26 19.66 11.33 -15.15
C LYS A 26 19.26 12.64 -14.44
N ASP A 27 17.98 12.85 -14.17
CA ASP A 27 17.44 14.05 -13.53
C ASP A 27 17.82 14.08 -12.03
N PRO A 28 18.46 15.18 -11.54
CA PRO A 28 18.85 15.32 -10.15
C PRO A 28 17.71 15.26 -9.13
N LYS A 29 16.52 15.82 -9.48
CA LYS A 29 15.34 15.78 -8.62
C LYS A 29 14.80 14.35 -8.46
N ARG A 30 14.82 13.59 -9.56
CA ARG A 30 14.42 12.17 -9.52
C ARG A 30 15.42 11.31 -8.77
N LYS A 31 16.72 11.61 -8.84
CA LYS A 31 17.75 10.85 -8.12
C LYS A 31 17.48 10.77 -6.62
N GLN A 32 17.08 11.88 -6.00
CA GLN A 32 16.78 11.89 -4.56
C GLN A 32 15.55 11.02 -4.23
N ALA A 33 14.51 11.07 -5.05
CA ALA A 33 13.31 10.24 -4.87
C ALA A 33 13.64 8.75 -5.06
N VAL A 34 14.40 8.42 -6.09
CA VAL A 34 14.83 7.04 -6.39
C VAL A 34 15.77 6.50 -5.30
N ALA A 35 16.65 7.33 -4.75
CA ALA A 35 17.51 6.94 -3.63
C ALA A 35 16.70 6.58 -2.37
N LYS A 36 15.66 7.36 -2.05
CA LYS A 36 14.75 7.04 -0.95
C LYS A 36 13.97 5.74 -1.22
N ALA A 37 13.50 5.56 -2.44
CA ALA A 37 12.83 4.34 -2.86
C ALA A 37 13.73 3.12 -2.73
N GLY A 38 14.98 3.23 -3.18
CA GLY A 38 15.97 2.18 -3.08
C GLY A 38 16.28 1.77 -1.65
N THR A 39 16.45 2.75 -0.76
CA THR A 39 16.64 2.50 0.68
C THR A 39 15.42 1.77 1.28
N GLN A 40 14.22 2.16 0.91
CA GLN A 40 13.00 1.53 1.40
C GLN A 40 12.86 0.10 0.86
N LEU A 41 13.14 -0.11 -0.43
CA LEU A 41 13.11 -1.41 -1.07
C LEU A 41 14.09 -2.38 -0.38
N ARG A 42 15.32 -1.94 -0.12
CA ARG A 42 16.32 -2.71 0.62
C ARG A 42 15.82 -3.12 2.00
N ARG A 43 15.24 -2.19 2.76
CA ARG A 43 14.69 -2.48 4.09
C ARG A 43 13.60 -3.55 4.04
N TRP A 44 12.68 -3.48 3.08
CA TRP A 44 11.64 -4.49 2.91
C TRP A 44 12.23 -5.85 2.54
N ARG A 45 13.22 -5.88 1.66
CA ARG A 45 13.92 -7.13 1.30
C ARG A 45 14.61 -7.75 2.51
N GLU A 46 15.36 -6.97 3.26
CA GLU A 46 16.07 -7.41 4.47
C GLU A 46 15.09 -7.88 5.56
N ALA A 47 13.99 -7.17 5.76
CA ALA A 47 12.92 -7.58 6.67
C ALA A 47 12.24 -8.89 6.23
N ALA A 48 12.20 -9.17 4.94
CA ALA A 48 11.74 -10.46 4.40
C ALA A 48 12.79 -11.59 4.52
N GLY A 49 14.01 -11.27 4.97
CA GLY A 49 15.11 -12.23 5.09
C GLY A 49 15.72 -12.67 3.76
N LEU A 50 15.57 -11.85 2.70
CA LEU A 50 15.99 -12.19 1.36
C LEU A 50 17.29 -11.47 0.96
N THR A 51 18.19 -12.17 0.28
CA THR A 51 19.29 -11.55 -0.46
C THR A 51 18.77 -10.88 -1.74
N ALA A 52 19.55 -9.97 -2.32
CA ALA A 52 19.19 -9.34 -3.60
C ALA A 52 19.01 -10.38 -4.72
N ARG A 53 19.81 -11.42 -4.71
CA ARG A 53 19.72 -12.52 -5.66
C ARG A 53 18.42 -13.31 -5.50
N GLU A 54 18.10 -13.75 -4.28
CA GLU A 54 16.86 -14.49 -4.00
C GLU A 54 15.62 -13.69 -4.37
N LEU A 55 15.59 -12.38 -4.06
CA LEU A 55 14.48 -11.53 -4.46
C LEU A 55 14.40 -11.38 -5.97
N SER A 56 15.54 -11.21 -6.66
CA SER A 56 15.59 -11.13 -8.13
C SER A 56 15.07 -12.41 -8.79
N GLU A 57 15.48 -13.56 -8.30
CA GLU A 57 14.97 -14.86 -8.75
C GLU A 57 13.45 -14.99 -8.50
N ALA A 58 12.98 -14.60 -7.31
CA ALA A 58 11.56 -14.67 -6.95
C ALA A 58 10.65 -13.77 -7.82
N VAL A 59 11.17 -12.67 -8.33
CA VAL A 59 10.42 -11.76 -9.23
C VAL A 59 10.70 -12.02 -10.72
N GLY A 60 11.46 -13.07 -11.05
CA GLY A 60 11.74 -13.48 -12.42
C GLY A 60 12.75 -12.60 -13.14
N LEU A 61 13.66 -11.94 -12.42
CA LEU A 61 14.83 -11.28 -12.99
C LEU A 61 15.95 -12.32 -13.21
N GLY A 62 16.64 -12.22 -14.33
CA GLY A 62 17.73 -13.14 -14.67
C GLY A 62 18.99 -12.97 -13.80
N ASP A 63 19.18 -11.77 -13.25
CA ASP A 63 20.26 -11.44 -12.34
C ASP A 63 19.83 -10.38 -11.31
N ALA A 64 20.70 -10.13 -10.33
CA ALA A 64 20.41 -9.17 -9.25
C ALA A 64 20.74 -7.71 -9.64
N LYS A 65 21.34 -7.45 -10.79
CA LYS A 65 21.91 -6.16 -11.15
C LYS A 65 20.89 -5.02 -11.13
N LEU A 66 19.71 -5.23 -11.76
CA LEU A 66 18.67 -4.19 -11.78
C LEU A 66 18.19 -3.88 -10.36
N LEU A 67 17.98 -4.89 -9.54
CA LEU A 67 17.55 -4.71 -8.16
C LEU A 67 18.60 -3.97 -7.33
N GLU A 68 19.87 -4.34 -7.46
CA GLU A 68 21.00 -3.69 -6.77
C GLU A 68 21.14 -2.23 -7.20
N GLU A 69 21.04 -1.93 -8.49
CA GLU A 69 21.05 -0.56 -9.00
C GLU A 69 19.84 0.26 -8.51
N ALA A 70 18.67 -0.35 -8.41
CA ALA A 70 17.48 0.30 -7.86
C ALA A 70 17.61 0.56 -6.36
N GLU A 71 18.11 -0.41 -5.59
CA GLU A 71 18.40 -0.24 -4.16
C GLU A 71 19.50 0.79 -3.89
N GLY A 72 20.46 0.92 -4.81
CA GLY A 72 21.51 1.94 -4.80
C GLY A 72 21.03 3.33 -5.24
N GLY A 73 19.80 3.48 -5.68
CA GLY A 73 19.25 4.76 -6.13
C GLY A 73 19.76 5.19 -7.52
N VAL A 74 20.29 4.27 -8.31
CA VAL A 74 20.88 4.54 -9.64
C VAL A 74 19.86 4.30 -10.75
N ALA A 75 18.97 3.32 -10.57
CA ALA A 75 17.98 2.91 -11.56
C ALA A 75 16.55 2.98 -11.01
N THR A 76 15.59 3.21 -11.89
CA THR A 76 14.16 3.02 -11.62
C THR A 76 13.76 1.58 -11.90
N LEU A 77 12.60 1.18 -11.39
CA LEU A 77 12.00 -0.12 -11.68
C LEU A 77 10.82 0.03 -12.64
N PRO A 78 10.73 -0.79 -13.69
CA PRO A 78 9.53 -0.91 -14.50
C PRO A 78 8.32 -1.27 -13.63
N PHE A 79 7.14 -0.79 -14.02
CA PHE A 79 5.91 -1.04 -13.25
C PHE A 79 5.61 -2.53 -13.06
N GLU A 80 5.89 -3.34 -14.07
CA GLU A 80 5.79 -4.79 -14.01
C GLU A 80 6.61 -5.40 -12.87
N ILE A 81 7.86 -4.97 -12.73
CA ILE A 81 8.74 -5.44 -11.63
C ILE A 81 8.24 -4.91 -10.29
N VAL A 82 7.72 -3.69 -10.23
CA VAL A 82 7.08 -3.14 -9.02
C VAL A 82 5.93 -4.03 -8.55
N LEU A 83 5.07 -4.51 -9.45
CA LEU A 83 3.96 -5.41 -9.10
C LEU A 83 4.46 -6.77 -8.58
N ARG A 84 5.48 -7.34 -9.21
CA ARG A 84 6.09 -8.61 -8.76
C ARG A 84 6.74 -8.46 -7.39
N LEU A 85 7.49 -7.39 -7.17
CA LEU A 85 8.08 -7.08 -5.87
C LEU A 85 7.00 -6.91 -4.79
N ALA A 86 5.91 -6.23 -5.10
CA ALA A 86 4.80 -6.08 -4.18
C ALA A 86 4.17 -7.44 -3.81
N GLY A 87 4.06 -8.36 -4.76
CA GLY A 87 3.57 -9.72 -4.51
C GLY A 87 4.47 -10.53 -3.57
N VAL A 88 5.78 -10.36 -3.67
CA VAL A 88 6.75 -11.07 -2.82
C VAL A 88 6.91 -10.41 -1.46
N LEU A 89 7.12 -9.08 -1.42
CA LEU A 89 7.43 -8.33 -0.21
C LEU A 89 6.19 -7.99 0.63
N GLY A 90 5.05 -7.82 -0.03
CA GLY A 90 3.77 -7.49 0.61
C GLY A 90 2.90 -8.71 0.93
N ARG A 91 3.48 -9.81 1.38
CA ARG A 91 2.86 -11.14 1.61
C ARG A 91 1.37 -11.13 1.99
N ASN A 92 1.00 -10.30 2.96
CA ASN A 92 -0.38 -10.20 3.46
C ASN A 92 -1.17 -9.07 2.79
N ASP A 93 -0.49 -8.03 2.34
CA ASP A 93 -1.07 -6.86 1.69
C ASP A 93 -0.09 -6.24 0.69
N PRO A 94 -0.11 -6.68 -0.57
CA PRO A 94 0.78 -6.18 -1.60
C PRO A 94 0.46 -4.74 -2.05
N ILE A 95 -0.76 -4.26 -1.80
CA ILE A 95 -1.23 -2.96 -2.33
C ILE A 95 -0.42 -1.77 -1.79
N PRO A 96 -0.17 -1.62 -0.49
CA PRO A 96 0.67 -0.53 0.02
C PRO A 96 2.07 -0.52 -0.55
N VAL A 97 2.68 -1.70 -0.75
CA VAL A 97 4.01 -1.84 -1.35
C VAL A 97 3.99 -1.41 -2.81
N ALA A 98 3.02 -1.91 -3.59
CA ALA A 98 2.83 -1.54 -5.00
C ALA A 98 2.63 -0.03 -5.16
N MET A 99 1.76 0.57 -4.35
CA MET A 99 1.48 2.01 -4.40
C MET A 99 2.70 2.84 -4.05
N SER A 100 3.44 2.48 -3.01
CA SER A 100 4.63 3.19 -2.57
C SER A 100 5.73 3.15 -3.64
N LEU A 101 6.02 1.98 -4.20
CA LEU A 101 7.01 1.82 -5.26
C LEU A 101 6.58 2.50 -6.57
N THR A 102 5.30 2.38 -6.96
CA THR A 102 4.79 3.04 -8.17
C THR A 102 4.92 4.55 -8.07
N ARG A 103 4.55 5.14 -6.95
CA ARG A 103 4.66 6.59 -6.72
C ARG A 103 6.10 7.09 -6.90
N GLN A 104 7.08 6.31 -6.49
CA GLN A 104 8.47 6.70 -6.48
C GLN A 104 9.19 6.38 -7.79
N TYR A 105 8.98 5.19 -8.35
CA TYR A 105 9.64 4.75 -9.57
C TYR A 105 8.91 5.15 -10.85
N ASN A 106 7.58 5.27 -10.80
CA ASN A 106 6.74 5.57 -11.97
C ASN A 106 5.76 6.72 -11.66
N PRO A 107 6.25 7.95 -11.36
CA PRO A 107 5.41 9.06 -10.89
C PRO A 107 4.36 9.49 -11.93
N GLU A 108 4.62 9.38 -13.22
CA GLU A 108 3.64 9.74 -14.25
C GLU A 108 2.48 8.73 -14.29
N LEU A 109 2.80 7.44 -14.20
CA LEU A 109 1.77 6.41 -14.05
C LEU A 109 0.99 6.62 -12.75
N TRP A 110 1.68 6.95 -11.64
CA TRP A 110 1.02 7.24 -10.38
C TRP A 110 0.01 8.37 -10.49
N LYS A 111 0.34 9.49 -11.14
CA LYS A 111 -0.59 10.61 -11.38
C LYS A 111 -1.84 10.15 -12.12
N THR A 112 -1.69 9.31 -13.14
CA THR A 112 -2.81 8.73 -13.87
C THR A 112 -3.70 7.87 -12.96
N LEU A 113 -3.10 6.97 -12.20
CA LEU A 113 -3.83 6.12 -11.25
C LEU A 113 -4.54 6.94 -10.16
N GLU A 114 -3.90 7.99 -9.67
CA GLU A 114 -4.46 8.89 -8.66
C GLU A 114 -5.67 9.67 -9.21
N SER A 115 -5.59 10.14 -10.47
CA SER A 115 -6.71 10.79 -11.16
C SER A 115 -7.92 9.85 -11.36
N LEU A 116 -7.67 8.55 -11.46
CA LEU A 116 -8.70 7.51 -11.50
C LEU A 116 -9.23 7.11 -10.11
N GLY A 117 -8.72 7.71 -9.03
CA GLY A 117 -9.17 7.46 -7.67
C GLY A 117 -8.55 6.23 -7.00
N VAL A 118 -7.55 5.60 -7.60
CA VAL A 118 -6.90 4.38 -7.07
C VAL A 118 -6.38 4.59 -5.64
N GLY A 119 -5.82 5.76 -5.33
CA GLY A 119 -5.35 6.10 -3.99
C GLY A 119 -6.46 6.04 -2.93
N LYS A 120 -7.66 6.53 -3.26
CA LYS A 120 -8.83 6.50 -2.36
C LYS A 120 -9.33 5.08 -2.14
N LEU A 121 -9.42 4.28 -3.21
CA LEU A 121 -9.83 2.87 -3.13
C LEU A 121 -8.88 2.04 -2.26
N ALA A 122 -7.59 2.29 -2.36
CA ALA A 122 -6.61 1.58 -1.54
C ALA A 122 -6.71 1.94 -0.05
N VAL A 123 -6.96 3.21 0.29
CA VAL A 123 -7.19 3.64 1.67
C VAL A 123 -8.48 3.03 2.23
N GLN A 124 -9.55 3.02 1.45
CA GLN A 124 -10.80 2.39 1.84
C GLN A 124 -10.63 0.90 2.07
N GLY A 125 -10.01 0.18 1.13
CA GLY A 125 -9.72 -1.24 1.27
C GLY A 125 -8.81 -1.57 2.46
N ALA A 126 -7.88 -0.70 2.84
CA ALA A 126 -7.08 -0.86 4.05
C ALA A 126 -7.95 -0.79 5.32
N ARG A 127 -8.90 0.16 5.39
CA ARG A 127 -9.85 0.28 6.51
C ARG A 127 -10.78 -0.93 6.62
N GLU A 128 -11.26 -1.43 5.49
CA GLU A 128 -12.10 -2.63 5.46
C GLU A 128 -11.32 -3.87 5.95
N ARG A 129 -10.04 -4.00 5.55
CA ARG A 129 -9.17 -5.08 6.05
C ARG A 129 -8.91 -4.98 7.54
N GLU A 130 -8.73 -3.77 8.09
CA GLU A 130 -8.57 -3.54 9.52
C GLU A 130 -9.77 -4.10 10.30
N LEU A 131 -11.00 -3.80 9.87
CA LEU A 131 -12.22 -4.36 10.45
C LEU A 131 -12.30 -5.89 10.28
N ALA A 132 -11.95 -6.40 9.11
CA ALA A 132 -11.91 -7.85 8.87
C ALA A 132 -10.86 -8.55 9.74
N ASN A 133 -9.75 -7.91 10.06
CA ASN A 133 -8.70 -8.46 10.90
C ASN A 133 -9.13 -8.58 12.37
N ILE A 134 -10.06 -7.76 12.85
CA ILE A 134 -10.67 -7.91 14.18
C ILE A 134 -11.32 -9.29 14.30
N TYR A 135 -12.12 -9.67 13.29
CA TYR A 135 -12.75 -10.99 13.25
C TYR A 135 -11.71 -12.11 13.07
N ARG A 136 -10.78 -11.94 12.12
CA ARG A 136 -9.76 -12.96 11.82
C ARG A 136 -8.80 -13.21 12.98
N GLY A 137 -8.49 -12.18 13.77
CA GLY A 137 -7.60 -12.27 14.93
C GLY A 137 -8.26 -12.90 16.16
N ASN A 138 -9.57 -13.15 16.12
CA ASN A 138 -10.31 -13.71 17.25
C ASN A 138 -10.62 -15.20 17.03
N ASP A 139 -9.91 -16.07 17.72
CA ASP A 139 -10.09 -17.52 17.59
C ASP A 139 -11.48 -18.00 18.03
N ALA A 140 -12.07 -17.34 19.02
CA ALA A 140 -13.44 -17.67 19.48
C ALA A 140 -14.46 -17.28 18.42
N ALA A 141 -14.31 -16.11 17.78
CA ALA A 141 -15.20 -15.66 16.72
C ALA A 141 -15.22 -16.62 15.50
N ARG A 142 -14.06 -17.21 15.17
CA ARG A 142 -13.96 -18.17 14.05
C ARG A 142 -14.60 -19.54 14.34
N LYS A 143 -14.90 -19.83 15.59
CA LYS A 143 -15.52 -21.10 16.02
C LYS A 143 -17.03 -20.97 16.31
N LEU A 144 -17.60 -19.77 16.13
CA LEU A 144 -19.01 -19.54 16.31
C LEU A 144 -19.84 -20.36 15.30
N ARG A 145 -20.94 -20.90 15.76
CA ARG A 145 -21.99 -21.44 14.91
C ARG A 145 -22.74 -20.31 14.19
N ASP A 146 -23.42 -20.60 13.12
CA ASP A 146 -24.10 -19.59 12.30
C ASP A 146 -25.05 -18.69 13.12
N GLU A 147 -25.83 -19.27 14.02
CA GLU A 147 -26.77 -18.53 14.89
C GLU A 147 -26.02 -17.61 15.88
N GLU A 148 -24.91 -18.06 16.45
CA GLU A 148 -24.08 -17.28 17.35
C GLU A 148 -23.37 -16.15 16.60
N PHE A 149 -22.92 -16.44 15.38
CA PHE A 149 -22.32 -15.43 14.49
C PHE A 149 -23.31 -14.32 14.15
N GLU A 150 -24.58 -14.66 13.79
CA GLU A 150 -25.61 -13.66 13.50
C GLU A 150 -25.89 -12.75 14.70
N GLN A 151 -25.91 -13.29 15.92
CA GLN A 151 -26.09 -12.50 17.13
C GLN A 151 -24.92 -11.53 17.34
N VAL A 152 -23.67 -12.02 17.19
CA VAL A 152 -22.47 -11.19 17.32
C VAL A 152 -22.45 -10.12 16.22
N LEU A 153 -22.84 -10.46 15.00
CA LEU A 153 -22.89 -9.53 13.88
C LEU A 153 -23.93 -8.42 14.10
N ALA A 154 -25.12 -8.77 14.61
CA ALA A 154 -26.17 -7.79 14.94
C ALA A 154 -25.70 -6.80 16.02
N PHE A 155 -25.08 -7.30 17.09
CA PHE A 155 -24.49 -6.45 18.12
C PHE A 155 -23.36 -5.55 17.57
N THR A 156 -22.49 -6.12 16.74
CA THR A 156 -21.36 -5.38 16.14
C THR A 156 -21.87 -4.25 15.26
N ARG A 157 -22.93 -4.45 14.48
CA ARG A 157 -23.56 -3.38 13.68
C ARG A 157 -24.05 -2.24 14.56
N GLN A 158 -24.78 -2.54 15.61
CA GLN A 158 -25.28 -1.51 16.56
C GLN A 158 -24.15 -0.74 17.23
N ALA A 159 -23.11 -1.45 17.68
CA ALA A 159 -21.93 -0.84 18.28
C ALA A 159 -21.15 0.05 17.30
N PHE A 160 -21.06 -0.39 16.05
CA PHE A 160 -20.40 0.37 14.99
C PHE A 160 -21.16 1.66 14.65
N ASP A 161 -22.49 1.56 14.48
CA ASP A 161 -23.35 2.72 14.21
C ASP A 161 -23.28 3.75 15.34
N MET A 162 -23.30 3.26 16.59
CA MET A 162 -23.14 4.09 17.78
C MET A 162 -21.77 4.80 17.78
N ALA A 163 -20.69 4.08 17.52
CA ALA A 163 -19.33 4.64 17.48
C ALA A 163 -19.18 5.70 16.39
N VAL A 164 -19.75 5.48 15.21
CA VAL A 164 -19.76 6.45 14.11
C VAL A 164 -20.61 7.67 14.49
N GLY A 165 -21.79 7.47 15.11
CA GLY A 165 -22.67 8.55 15.56
C GLY A 165 -22.04 9.46 16.62
N PHE A 166 -21.31 8.92 17.60
CA PHE A 166 -20.58 9.72 18.58
C PHE A 166 -19.51 10.62 17.96
N ARG A 167 -18.97 10.28 16.82
CA ARG A 167 -17.98 11.08 16.13
C ARG A 167 -18.61 12.30 15.41
N GLY A 168 -19.85 12.15 14.91
CA GLY A 168 -20.62 13.25 14.32
C GLY A 168 -20.97 14.33 15.35
N ALA A 169 -21.39 13.92 16.54
CA ALA A 169 -21.79 14.81 17.62
C ALA A 169 -20.65 15.71 18.17
N LYS A 170 -19.40 15.28 18.09
CA LYS A 170 -18.24 16.07 18.51
C LYS A 170 -17.87 17.21 17.56
N HIS A 171 -18.34 17.19 16.33
CA HIS A 171 -18.04 18.23 15.33
C HIS A 171 -19.10 19.37 15.29
N GLU A 172 -20.27 19.17 15.88
CA GLU A 172 -21.32 20.20 15.91
C GLU A 172 -21.31 21.07 17.17
N GLY A 173 -20.45 20.76 18.14
CA GLY A 173 -20.33 21.48 19.42
C GLY A 173 -19.16 22.46 19.49
N GLY A 174 -18.93 23.26 18.45
CA GLY A 174 -18.02 24.41 18.55
C GLY A 174 -18.71 25.54 19.33
N PRO A 175 -17.99 26.25 20.24
CA PRO A 175 -18.61 27.30 21.03
C PRO A 175 -19.03 28.45 20.14
N HIS A 176 -20.33 28.74 20.10
CA HIS A 176 -20.84 30.03 19.68
C HIS A 176 -20.37 31.08 20.73
N GLU A 177 -19.28 31.74 20.45
CA GLU A 177 -18.96 33.01 21.13
C GLU A 177 -20.00 34.07 20.76
N GLY A 178 -20.98 34.18 21.61
CA GLY A 178 -21.88 35.32 21.59
C GLY A 178 -21.13 36.58 22.01
N VAL A 179 -20.80 37.42 21.06
CA VAL A 179 -20.32 38.78 21.32
C VAL A 179 -21.52 39.58 21.81
N SER A 180 -21.64 39.70 23.12
CA SER A 180 -22.54 40.65 23.74
C SER A 180 -21.82 42.02 23.79
N SER A 181 -22.22 42.90 22.88
CA SER A 181 -21.88 44.33 22.92
C SER A 181 -22.66 44.99 24.05
N PHE A 182 -22.02 45.29 25.16
CA PHE A 182 -22.54 46.23 26.14
C PHE A 182 -21.99 47.64 25.82
N SER A 183 -22.85 48.51 25.26
CA SER A 183 -22.70 49.96 25.33
C SER A 183 -23.04 50.42 26.73
N VAL A 184 -22.14 51.19 27.36
CA VAL A 184 -22.45 52.04 28.54
C VAL A 184 -22.13 53.47 28.18
N GLN A 185 -23.13 54.29 28.39
CA GLN A 185 -23.08 55.75 28.36
C GLN A 185 -22.05 56.36 29.31
#